data_814532d8752d86e2a5ec58763fe1a883
#
_entry.id   814532d8752d86e2a5ec58763fe1a883
#
_cell.length_a   1.000
_cell.length_b   1.000
_cell.length_c   1.000
_cell.angle_alpha   90.00
_cell.angle_beta   90.00
_cell.angle_gamma   90.00
#
_symmetry.space_group_name_H-M   'P 1'
#
loop_
_entity.id
_entity.type
_entity.pdbx_description
1 polymer ?
#
loop_
_entity_poly.entity_id
_entity_poly.type
_entity_poly.pdbx_seq_one_letter_code
_entity_poly.pdbx_strand_id
1 'polypeptide(L)'
;MLQVTDLTKKYPDFTLDNVSFDIPQGMIVGFIGQNGAGKTTTLKCIMRTVCPDGGKVVAFGKDMAEYESQNKQIISFTTGAFDYYPRESLAKIAKVYASFYDEWSQADFDNYCLRFNLVTSKKVCELSAGMKVKFALSLAMSHNAKLFIFDEPTSGLDPIAREELLDVFRDIVDEGDKSILFSTHITSDLDKCADIILFIREGRIVLEQPKDELLDTHALIKGGEDDLTDSLKSRVVSYKSNRFGFTALILRNKLLPSDNVASEKPTLDDIMVYYNHKEQIQC
;
A
#
# COMPACT_ATOMS: atom_id res chain seq x y z
N MET A 1 -13.45 -6.78 -4.12
CA MET A 1 -13.04 -6.11 -5.36
C MET A 1 -11.88 -6.81 -6.06
N LEU A 2 -10.77 -7.09 -5.37
CA LEU A 2 -9.63 -7.86 -5.85
C LEU A 2 -9.30 -8.97 -4.87
N GLN A 3 -9.00 -10.19 -5.38
CA GLN A 3 -8.56 -11.34 -4.60
C GLN A 3 -7.24 -11.85 -5.19
N VAL A 4 -6.25 -12.02 -4.35
CA VAL A 4 -4.93 -12.57 -4.69
C VAL A 4 -4.76 -13.86 -3.89
N THR A 5 -4.46 -14.97 -4.56
CA THR A 5 -4.34 -16.28 -3.95
C THR A 5 -3.03 -16.93 -4.36
N ASP A 6 -2.19 -17.27 -3.38
CA ASP A 6 -0.92 -18.01 -3.51
C ASP A 6 0.02 -17.46 -4.61
N LEU A 7 -0.02 -16.14 -4.80
CA LEU A 7 0.76 -15.46 -5.84
C LEU A 7 2.25 -15.67 -5.62
N THR A 8 2.90 -16.27 -6.60
CA THR A 8 4.31 -16.66 -6.52
C THR A 8 5.09 -16.12 -7.72
N LYS A 9 6.27 -15.54 -7.45
CA LYS A 9 7.22 -15.12 -8.47
C LYS A 9 8.65 -15.36 -8.02
N LYS A 10 9.43 -16.08 -8.81
CA LYS A 10 10.81 -16.45 -8.49
C LYS A 10 11.79 -15.62 -9.32
N TYR A 11 12.78 -15.07 -8.65
CA TYR A 11 13.98 -14.46 -9.22
C TYR A 11 15.22 -15.13 -8.62
N PRO A 12 16.42 -14.96 -9.21
CA PRO A 12 17.64 -15.59 -8.66
C PRO A 12 17.89 -15.29 -7.18
N ASP A 13 17.67 -14.04 -6.76
CA ASP A 13 18.00 -13.56 -5.42
C ASP A 13 16.75 -13.20 -4.57
N PHE A 14 15.53 -13.43 -5.09
CA PHE A 14 14.30 -13.06 -4.41
C PHE A 14 13.12 -13.95 -4.85
N THR A 15 12.27 -14.31 -3.91
CA THR A 15 11.02 -15.02 -4.20
C THR A 15 9.84 -14.31 -3.54
N LEU A 16 8.85 -13.96 -4.35
CA LEU A 16 7.49 -13.69 -3.87
C LEU A 16 6.85 -15.05 -3.62
N ASP A 17 6.46 -15.34 -2.39
CA ASP A 17 6.13 -16.69 -1.96
C ASP A 17 4.74 -16.78 -1.35
N ASN A 18 3.81 -17.38 -2.11
CA ASN A 18 2.42 -17.66 -1.71
C ASN A 18 1.70 -16.43 -1.11
N VAL A 19 1.83 -15.28 -1.78
CA VAL A 19 1.17 -14.04 -1.34
C VAL A 19 -0.32 -14.14 -1.59
N SER A 20 -1.10 -14.03 -0.52
CA SER A 20 -2.57 -14.06 -0.56
C SER A 20 -3.12 -12.90 0.26
N PHE A 21 -4.11 -12.19 -0.29
CA PHE A 21 -4.86 -11.11 0.37
C PHE A 21 -6.08 -10.68 -0.44
N ASP A 22 -6.98 -9.94 0.19
CA ASP A 22 -8.17 -9.41 -0.42
C ASP A 22 -8.22 -7.88 -0.34
N ILE A 23 -8.78 -7.23 -1.37
CA ILE A 23 -9.12 -5.81 -1.36
C ILE A 23 -10.64 -5.70 -1.39
N PRO A 24 -11.28 -5.32 -0.27
CA PRO A 24 -12.71 -5.06 -0.24
C PRO A 24 -13.08 -3.82 -1.09
N GLN A 25 -14.35 -3.72 -1.43
CA GLN A 25 -14.90 -2.53 -2.06
C GLN A 25 -15.03 -1.38 -1.05
N GLY A 26 -14.79 -0.14 -1.50
CA GLY A 26 -14.94 1.05 -0.67
C GLY A 26 -13.84 1.24 0.38
N MET A 27 -12.68 0.60 0.20
CA MET A 27 -11.59 0.62 1.20
C MET A 27 -10.27 1.11 0.60
N ILE A 28 -9.49 1.77 1.45
CA ILE A 28 -8.08 2.10 1.18
C ILE A 28 -7.20 1.06 1.87
N VAL A 29 -6.51 0.25 1.07
CA VAL A 29 -5.56 -0.76 1.56
C VAL A 29 -4.14 -0.22 1.43
N GLY A 30 -3.48 -0.06 2.56
CA GLY A 30 -2.08 0.33 2.63
C GLY A 30 -1.16 -0.88 2.59
N PHE A 31 -0.36 -1.01 1.54
CA PHE A 31 0.57 -2.10 1.33
C PHE A 31 1.98 -1.70 1.76
N ILE A 32 2.38 -2.07 2.96
CA ILE A 32 3.61 -1.63 3.57
C ILE A 32 4.67 -2.73 3.66
N GLY A 33 5.93 -2.33 3.58
CA GLY A 33 7.10 -3.19 3.72
C GLY A 33 8.38 -2.46 3.36
N GLN A 34 9.52 -2.99 3.77
CA GLN A 34 10.82 -2.43 3.43
C GLN A 34 11.08 -2.43 1.91
N ASN A 35 12.08 -1.66 1.49
CA ASN A 35 12.56 -1.73 0.11
C ASN A 35 13.09 -3.15 -0.18
N GLY A 36 12.68 -3.71 -1.33
CA GLY A 36 13.01 -5.09 -1.68
C GLY A 36 12.10 -6.16 -1.06
N ALA A 37 11.11 -5.81 -0.21
CA ALA A 37 10.21 -6.79 0.42
C ALA A 37 9.25 -7.49 -0.57
N GLY A 38 9.09 -6.94 -1.80
CA GLY A 38 8.24 -7.53 -2.83
C GLY A 38 7.01 -6.71 -3.24
N LYS A 39 6.80 -5.50 -2.68
CA LYS A 39 5.63 -4.63 -2.97
C LYS A 39 5.43 -4.42 -4.47
N THR A 40 6.40 -3.79 -5.14
CA THR A 40 6.34 -3.53 -6.59
C THR A 40 6.18 -4.81 -7.42
N THR A 41 6.82 -5.91 -7.03
CA THR A 41 6.69 -7.21 -7.71
C THR A 41 5.26 -7.73 -7.61
N THR A 42 4.66 -7.67 -6.42
CA THR A 42 3.26 -8.05 -6.19
C THR A 42 2.32 -7.25 -7.10
N LEU A 43 2.44 -5.91 -7.08
CA LEU A 43 1.60 -5.02 -7.90
C LEU A 43 1.77 -5.29 -9.40
N LYS A 44 3.00 -5.49 -9.87
CA LYS A 44 3.29 -5.85 -11.26
C LYS A 44 2.71 -7.22 -11.66
N CYS A 45 2.73 -8.20 -10.76
CA CYS A 45 2.12 -9.51 -11.00
C CYS A 45 0.58 -9.41 -11.05
N ILE A 46 -0.04 -8.62 -10.15
CA ILE A 46 -1.48 -8.34 -10.19
C ILE A 46 -1.87 -7.75 -11.56
N MET A 47 -1.11 -6.76 -12.02
CA MET A 47 -1.36 -6.10 -13.32
C MET A 47 -0.86 -6.90 -14.52
N ARG A 48 -0.29 -8.08 -14.32
CA ARG A 48 0.29 -8.93 -15.36
C ARG A 48 1.33 -8.25 -16.25
N THR A 49 1.95 -7.17 -15.77
CA THR A 49 3.15 -6.59 -16.39
C THR A 49 4.38 -7.45 -16.13
N VAL A 50 4.31 -8.29 -15.09
CA VAL A 50 5.21 -9.41 -14.81
C VAL A 50 4.34 -10.66 -14.68
N CYS A 51 4.63 -11.70 -15.48
CA CYS A 51 3.89 -12.96 -15.39
C CYS A 51 4.27 -13.69 -14.07
N PRO A 52 3.31 -14.01 -13.20
CA PRO A 52 3.58 -14.83 -12.02
C PRO A 52 3.94 -16.27 -12.43
N ASP A 53 4.68 -16.96 -11.55
CA ASP A 53 5.05 -18.36 -11.73
C ASP A 53 4.02 -19.31 -11.10
N GLY A 54 3.13 -18.78 -10.25
CA GLY A 54 2.03 -19.53 -9.62
C GLY A 54 1.03 -18.59 -8.97
N GLY A 55 -0.09 -19.17 -8.53
CA GLY A 55 -1.18 -18.45 -7.89
C GLY A 55 -2.21 -17.88 -8.88
N LYS A 56 -3.18 -17.16 -8.32
CA LYS A 56 -4.32 -16.63 -9.07
C LYS A 56 -4.65 -15.21 -8.60
N VAL A 57 -5.06 -14.36 -9.54
CA VAL A 57 -5.60 -13.03 -9.26
C VAL A 57 -6.97 -12.90 -9.90
N VAL A 58 -7.97 -12.57 -9.11
CA VAL A 58 -9.35 -12.34 -9.54
C VAL A 58 -9.71 -10.89 -9.25
N ALA A 59 -10.06 -10.13 -10.26
CA ALA A 59 -10.54 -8.76 -10.12
C ALA A 59 -11.99 -8.68 -10.59
N PHE A 60 -12.86 -8.07 -9.80
CA PHE A 60 -14.31 -7.93 -10.10
C PHE A 60 -14.98 -9.28 -10.45
N GLY A 61 -14.58 -10.36 -9.78
CA GLY A 61 -15.09 -11.72 -10.04
C GLY A 61 -14.54 -12.40 -11.28
N LYS A 62 -13.62 -11.76 -12.04
CA LYS A 62 -13.02 -12.30 -13.25
C LYS A 62 -11.53 -12.54 -13.07
N ASP A 63 -11.05 -13.69 -13.58
CA ASP A 63 -9.62 -14.01 -13.58
C ASP A 63 -8.82 -13.00 -14.41
N MET A 64 -7.75 -12.46 -13.82
CA MET A 64 -6.88 -11.51 -14.51
C MET A 64 -6.12 -12.14 -15.68
N ALA A 65 -5.91 -13.46 -15.70
CA ALA A 65 -5.24 -14.14 -16.81
C ALA A 65 -6.14 -14.30 -18.04
N GLU A 66 -7.43 -14.51 -17.82
CA GLU A 66 -8.41 -14.74 -18.89
C GLU A 66 -9.06 -13.44 -19.38
N TYR A 67 -9.29 -12.50 -18.47
CA TYR A 67 -10.03 -11.25 -18.73
C TYR A 67 -9.17 -9.99 -18.55
N GLU A 68 -7.87 -10.09 -18.86
CA GLU A 68 -6.90 -9.03 -18.64
C GLU A 68 -7.32 -7.68 -19.23
N SER A 69 -7.70 -7.67 -20.52
CA SER A 69 -8.11 -6.44 -21.20
C SER A 69 -9.35 -5.82 -20.58
N GLN A 70 -10.37 -6.63 -20.24
CA GLN A 70 -11.60 -6.12 -19.61
C GLN A 70 -11.36 -5.56 -18.21
N ASN A 71 -10.59 -6.27 -17.40
CA ASN A 71 -10.28 -5.81 -16.04
C ASN A 71 -9.44 -4.53 -16.06
N LYS A 72 -8.49 -4.42 -17.00
CA LYS A 72 -7.66 -3.20 -17.14
C LYS A 72 -8.45 -1.97 -17.58
N GLN A 73 -9.63 -2.11 -18.16
CA GLN A 73 -10.51 -0.97 -18.46
C GLN A 73 -10.98 -0.23 -17.19
N ILE A 74 -11.12 -0.95 -16.08
CA ILE A 74 -11.64 -0.43 -14.81
C ILE A 74 -10.62 -0.47 -13.67
N ILE A 75 -9.35 -0.73 -13.98
CA ILE A 75 -8.23 -0.66 -13.04
C ILE A 75 -7.27 0.42 -13.54
N SER A 76 -6.90 1.33 -12.63
CA SER A 76 -5.79 2.26 -12.85
C SER A 76 -4.55 1.77 -12.11
N PHE A 77 -3.41 1.74 -12.80
CA PHE A 77 -2.12 1.41 -12.20
C PHE A 77 -1.10 2.51 -12.50
N THR A 78 -0.51 3.03 -11.42
CA THR A 78 0.52 4.07 -11.53
C THR A 78 1.72 3.72 -10.65
N THR A 79 2.92 3.79 -11.21
CA THR A 79 4.18 3.73 -10.47
C THR A 79 4.62 5.14 -10.10
N GLY A 80 5.25 5.34 -8.92
CA GLY A 80 5.55 6.65 -8.34
C GLY A 80 6.32 7.64 -9.23
N ALA A 81 7.12 7.15 -10.18
CA ALA A 81 7.76 8.01 -11.18
C ALA A 81 6.85 8.18 -12.40
N PHE A 82 5.98 9.19 -12.37
CA PHE A 82 5.14 9.54 -13.52
C PHE A 82 5.98 10.31 -14.57
N ASP A 83 6.87 9.60 -15.27
CA ASP A 83 7.75 10.18 -16.29
C ASP A 83 7.41 9.73 -17.73
N TYR A 84 6.12 9.44 -17.98
CA TYR A 84 5.66 9.08 -19.31
C TYR A 84 5.78 10.27 -20.26
N TYR A 85 6.56 10.12 -21.32
CA TYR A 85 6.70 11.10 -22.38
C TYR A 85 6.99 12.52 -21.86
N PRO A 86 8.12 12.77 -21.19
CA PRO A 86 8.38 14.02 -20.46
C PRO A 86 8.29 15.29 -21.34
N ARG A 87 8.46 15.16 -22.65
CA ARG A 87 8.45 16.28 -23.62
C ARG A 87 7.07 16.52 -24.25
N GLU A 88 6.09 15.68 -23.95
CA GLU A 88 4.73 15.83 -24.49
C GLU A 88 3.84 16.63 -23.55
N SER A 89 2.83 17.30 -24.11
CA SER A 89 1.84 18.05 -23.34
C SER A 89 0.83 17.10 -22.68
N LEU A 90 0.25 17.54 -21.55
CA LEU A 90 -0.78 16.78 -20.85
C LEU A 90 -1.98 16.47 -21.76
N ALA A 91 -2.42 17.45 -22.57
CA ALA A 91 -3.50 17.25 -23.53
C ALA A 91 -3.20 16.14 -24.55
N LYS A 92 -1.94 16.08 -25.06
CA LYS A 92 -1.56 15.05 -26.01
C LYS A 92 -1.52 13.67 -25.38
N ILE A 93 -1.02 13.55 -24.14
CA ILE A 93 -1.00 12.30 -23.39
C ILE A 93 -2.44 11.86 -23.10
N ALA A 94 -3.31 12.76 -22.62
CA ALA A 94 -4.72 12.46 -22.37
C ALA A 94 -5.43 11.95 -23.63
N LYS A 95 -5.17 12.54 -24.79
CA LYS A 95 -5.75 12.08 -26.06
C LYS A 95 -5.31 10.66 -26.42
N VAL A 96 -4.03 10.32 -26.17
CA VAL A 96 -3.53 8.94 -26.39
C VAL A 96 -4.15 8.00 -25.37
N TYR A 97 -4.19 8.40 -24.10
CA TYR A 97 -4.77 7.62 -23.02
C TYR A 97 -6.25 7.30 -23.28
N ALA A 98 -7.02 8.31 -23.70
CA ALA A 98 -8.42 8.18 -24.10
C ALA A 98 -8.67 7.10 -25.17
N SER A 99 -7.70 6.84 -26.06
CA SER A 99 -7.86 5.82 -27.11
C SER A 99 -7.78 4.38 -26.59
N PHE A 100 -7.38 4.16 -25.34
CA PHE A 100 -7.28 2.82 -24.75
C PHE A 100 -8.47 2.48 -23.85
N TYR A 101 -9.33 3.45 -23.51
CA TYR A 101 -10.41 3.24 -22.56
C TYR A 101 -11.77 3.54 -23.17
N ASP A 102 -12.64 2.54 -23.17
CA ASP A 102 -13.97 2.63 -23.79
C ASP A 102 -14.88 3.66 -23.10
N GLU A 103 -14.74 3.81 -21.77
CA GLU A 103 -15.53 4.73 -20.95
C GLU A 103 -14.78 6.04 -20.63
N TRP A 104 -13.93 6.52 -21.53
CA TRP A 104 -13.26 7.80 -21.34
C TRP A 104 -14.23 8.97 -21.36
N SER A 105 -14.14 9.84 -20.36
CA SER A 105 -14.89 11.10 -20.26
C SER A 105 -13.94 12.31 -20.37
N GLN A 106 -13.97 12.99 -21.49
CA GLN A 106 -13.19 14.23 -21.65
C GLN A 106 -13.65 15.32 -20.68
N ALA A 107 -14.97 15.39 -20.39
CA ALA A 107 -15.53 16.36 -19.45
C ALA A 107 -14.98 16.15 -18.03
N ASP A 108 -14.86 14.88 -17.58
CA ASP A 108 -14.30 14.57 -16.27
C ASP A 108 -12.80 14.90 -16.24
N PHE A 109 -12.06 14.58 -17.31
CA PHE A 109 -10.64 14.95 -17.39
C PHE A 109 -10.45 16.47 -17.26
N ASP A 110 -11.24 17.26 -17.97
CA ASP A 110 -11.17 18.71 -17.91
C ASP A 110 -11.52 19.24 -16.51
N ASN A 111 -12.53 18.65 -15.85
CA ASN A 111 -12.94 18.98 -14.49
C ASN A 111 -11.83 18.64 -13.47
N TYR A 112 -11.19 17.46 -13.57
CA TYR A 112 -10.07 17.11 -12.69
C TYR A 112 -8.84 17.98 -12.95
N CYS A 113 -8.55 18.35 -14.20
CA CYS A 113 -7.50 19.30 -14.51
C CYS A 113 -7.75 20.67 -13.85
N LEU A 114 -8.99 21.16 -13.88
CA LEU A 114 -9.37 22.39 -13.17
C LEU A 114 -9.22 22.25 -11.65
N ARG A 115 -9.75 21.16 -11.06
CA ARG A 115 -9.64 20.88 -9.62
C ARG A 115 -8.19 20.84 -9.13
N PHE A 116 -7.30 20.25 -9.92
CA PHE A 116 -5.89 20.09 -9.57
C PHE A 116 -4.98 21.21 -10.08
N ASN A 117 -5.54 22.27 -10.64
CA ASN A 117 -4.81 23.41 -11.24
C ASN A 117 -3.76 22.96 -12.29
N LEU A 118 -4.11 21.99 -13.13
CA LEU A 118 -3.27 21.49 -14.20
C LEU A 118 -3.53 22.27 -15.50
N VAL A 119 -2.46 22.82 -16.05
CA VAL A 119 -2.50 23.50 -17.36
C VAL A 119 -2.17 22.46 -18.45
N THR A 120 -3.17 22.03 -19.21
CA THR A 120 -3.07 20.91 -20.15
C THR A 120 -2.10 21.16 -21.33
N SER A 121 -1.74 22.41 -21.62
CA SER A 121 -0.72 22.78 -22.61
C SER A 121 0.72 22.58 -22.11
N LYS A 122 0.95 22.49 -20.78
CA LYS A 122 2.28 22.21 -20.21
C LYS A 122 2.75 20.81 -20.54
N LYS A 123 4.08 20.64 -20.60
CA LYS A 123 4.74 19.34 -20.75
C LYS A 123 4.91 18.67 -19.39
N VAL A 124 5.01 17.34 -19.37
CA VAL A 124 5.21 16.58 -18.13
C VAL A 124 6.48 16.98 -17.39
N CYS A 125 7.57 17.28 -18.10
CA CYS A 125 8.82 17.75 -17.49
C CYS A 125 8.73 19.12 -16.79
N GLU A 126 7.67 19.88 -17.04
CA GLU A 126 7.42 21.18 -16.40
C GLU A 126 6.57 21.05 -15.11
N LEU A 127 6.13 19.84 -14.78
CA LEU A 127 5.33 19.56 -13.59
C LEU A 127 6.22 19.23 -12.39
N SER A 128 5.81 19.71 -11.20
CA SER A 128 6.34 19.18 -9.94
C SER A 128 5.94 17.71 -9.74
N ALA A 129 6.60 17.01 -8.82
CA ALA A 129 6.26 15.63 -8.51
C ALA A 129 4.77 15.48 -8.11
N GLY A 130 4.26 16.35 -7.24
CA GLY A 130 2.84 16.35 -6.86
C GLY A 130 1.89 16.63 -8.03
N MET A 131 2.22 17.54 -8.93
CA MET A 131 1.42 17.78 -10.13
C MET A 131 1.40 16.57 -11.07
N LYS A 132 2.50 15.82 -11.16
CA LYS A 132 2.56 14.58 -11.95
C LYS A 132 1.60 13.52 -11.39
N VAL A 133 1.54 13.35 -10.08
CA VAL A 133 0.60 12.42 -9.43
C VAL A 133 -0.85 12.89 -9.65
N LYS A 134 -1.14 14.18 -9.48
CA LYS A 134 -2.46 14.75 -9.76
C LYS A 134 -2.87 14.55 -11.22
N PHE A 135 -1.94 14.66 -12.16
CA PHE A 135 -2.21 14.34 -13.56
C PHE A 135 -2.53 12.86 -13.78
N ALA A 136 -1.78 11.93 -13.14
CA ALA A 136 -2.10 10.52 -13.18
C ALA A 136 -3.50 10.21 -12.65
N LEU A 137 -3.87 10.84 -11.53
CA LEU A 137 -5.22 10.73 -10.97
C LEU A 137 -6.28 11.26 -11.93
N SER A 138 -6.02 12.42 -12.56
CA SER A 138 -6.96 12.98 -13.56
C SER A 138 -7.22 12.00 -14.69
N LEU A 139 -6.19 11.35 -15.21
CA LEU A 139 -6.34 10.31 -16.24
C LEU A 139 -7.14 9.11 -15.72
N ALA A 140 -6.79 8.61 -14.54
CA ALA A 140 -7.40 7.43 -13.93
C ALA A 140 -8.90 7.63 -13.64
N MET A 141 -9.26 8.79 -13.12
CA MET A 141 -10.65 9.10 -12.78
C MET A 141 -11.51 9.38 -14.02
N SER A 142 -10.89 9.70 -15.17
CA SER A 142 -11.60 10.01 -16.41
C SER A 142 -11.98 8.80 -17.24
N HIS A 143 -11.60 7.58 -16.86
CA HIS A 143 -12.02 6.32 -17.52
C HIS A 143 -12.82 5.39 -16.62
N ASN A 144 -13.49 5.93 -15.59
CA ASN A 144 -14.34 5.20 -14.65
C ASN A 144 -13.62 4.05 -13.92
N ALA A 145 -12.34 4.23 -13.56
CA ALA A 145 -11.61 3.25 -12.77
C ALA A 145 -12.33 2.98 -11.43
N LYS A 146 -12.44 1.71 -11.07
CA LYS A 146 -13.04 1.25 -9.81
C LYS A 146 -11.97 0.80 -8.80
N LEU A 147 -10.83 0.35 -9.28
CA LEU A 147 -9.67 0.00 -8.46
C LEU A 147 -8.46 0.83 -8.88
N PHE A 148 -7.89 1.54 -7.93
CA PHE A 148 -6.69 2.34 -8.11
C PHE A 148 -5.52 1.65 -7.42
N ILE A 149 -4.48 1.34 -8.16
CA ILE A 149 -3.25 0.72 -7.65
C ILE A 149 -2.10 1.70 -7.83
N PHE A 150 -1.47 2.11 -6.73
CA PHE A 150 -0.37 3.04 -6.71
C PHE A 150 0.88 2.42 -6.08
N ASP A 151 2.00 2.48 -6.78
CA ASP A 151 3.29 2.03 -6.25
C ASP A 151 4.10 3.24 -5.79
N GLU A 152 4.24 3.42 -4.47
CA GLU A 152 4.97 4.52 -3.80
C GLU A 152 4.52 5.93 -4.24
N PRO A 153 3.21 6.26 -4.24
CA PRO A 153 2.69 7.50 -4.82
C PRO A 153 3.12 8.77 -4.07
N THR A 154 3.47 8.64 -2.80
CA THR A 154 3.88 9.75 -1.91
C THR A 154 5.38 9.99 -1.89
N SER A 155 6.15 9.08 -2.51
CA SER A 155 7.61 9.16 -2.53
C SER A 155 8.09 10.41 -3.27
N GLY A 156 8.97 11.18 -2.63
CA GLY A 156 9.52 12.42 -3.20
C GLY A 156 8.57 13.60 -3.21
N LEU A 157 7.38 13.50 -2.61
CA LEU A 157 6.50 14.65 -2.40
C LEU A 157 6.93 15.44 -1.15
N ASP A 158 6.77 16.76 -1.22
CA ASP A 158 6.83 17.59 -0.03
C ASP A 158 5.62 17.31 0.89
N PRO A 159 5.69 17.71 2.19
CA PRO A 159 4.62 17.40 3.14
C PRO A 159 3.23 17.90 2.74
N ILE A 160 3.14 19.06 2.07
CA ILE A 160 1.85 19.65 1.66
C ILE A 160 1.25 18.85 0.52
N ALA A 161 2.03 18.59 -0.53
CA ALA A 161 1.58 17.81 -1.68
C ALA A 161 1.19 16.37 -1.28
N ARG A 162 1.88 15.81 -0.28
CA ARG A 162 1.55 14.50 0.30
C ARG A 162 0.20 14.51 0.99
N GLU A 163 -0.06 15.49 1.86
CA GLU A 163 -1.34 15.66 2.55
C GLU A 163 -2.50 15.78 1.56
N GLU A 164 -2.36 16.67 0.58
CA GLU A 164 -3.36 16.87 -0.49
C GLU A 164 -3.65 15.58 -1.27
N LEU A 165 -2.62 14.75 -1.52
CA LEU A 165 -2.82 13.47 -2.19
C LEU A 165 -3.61 12.48 -1.35
N LEU A 166 -3.29 12.38 -0.04
CA LEU A 166 -4.00 11.47 0.87
C LEU A 166 -5.45 11.91 1.09
N ASP A 167 -5.73 13.22 1.06
CA ASP A 167 -7.10 13.74 1.06
C ASP A 167 -7.86 13.31 -0.21
N VAL A 168 -7.22 13.41 -1.38
CA VAL A 168 -7.81 12.94 -2.64
C VAL A 168 -8.10 11.43 -2.59
N PHE A 169 -7.25 10.62 -1.93
CA PHE A 169 -7.52 9.19 -1.77
C PHE A 169 -8.79 8.94 -0.97
N ARG A 170 -9.02 9.69 0.12
CA ARG A 170 -10.27 9.61 0.89
C ARG A 170 -11.48 10.01 0.04
N ASP A 171 -11.40 11.12 -0.67
CA ASP A 171 -12.47 11.58 -1.57
C ASP A 171 -12.84 10.52 -2.63
N ILE A 172 -11.86 9.78 -3.16
CA ILE A 172 -12.10 8.73 -4.19
C ILE A 172 -12.95 7.59 -3.62
N VAL A 173 -12.74 7.18 -2.38
CA VAL A 173 -13.44 6.03 -1.78
C VAL A 173 -14.71 6.40 -1.04
N ASP A 174 -14.98 7.68 -0.82
CA ASP A 174 -16.09 8.18 -0.01
C ASP A 174 -17.47 7.75 -0.54
N GLU A 175 -17.60 7.57 -1.87
CA GLU A 175 -18.81 7.05 -2.53
C GLU A 175 -19.01 5.53 -2.32
N GLY A 176 -18.01 4.82 -1.81
CA GLY A 176 -18.09 3.40 -1.47
C GLY A 176 -18.01 2.42 -2.66
N ASP A 177 -17.92 2.91 -3.88
CA ASP A 177 -17.86 2.08 -5.11
C ASP A 177 -16.45 1.88 -5.66
N LYS A 178 -15.47 2.64 -5.18
CA LYS A 178 -14.07 2.62 -5.58
C LYS A 178 -13.18 2.15 -4.44
N SER A 179 -12.03 1.57 -4.75
CA SER A 179 -11.03 1.15 -3.76
C SER A 179 -9.62 1.53 -4.20
N ILE A 180 -8.76 1.67 -3.23
CA ILE A 180 -7.35 2.01 -3.45
C ILE A 180 -6.46 0.95 -2.80
N LEU A 181 -5.46 0.48 -3.54
CA LEU A 181 -4.30 -0.24 -3.04
C LEU A 181 -3.07 0.64 -3.28
N PHE A 182 -2.40 1.10 -2.24
CA PHE A 182 -1.17 1.84 -2.44
C PHE A 182 -0.02 1.27 -1.63
N SER A 183 1.13 1.12 -2.27
CA SER A 183 2.35 0.73 -1.59
C SER A 183 3.04 1.94 -0.99
N THR A 184 3.62 1.77 0.19
CA THR A 184 4.45 2.78 0.84
C THR A 184 5.44 2.14 1.81
N HIS A 185 6.49 2.85 2.17
CA HIS A 185 7.35 2.54 3.30
C HIS A 185 7.19 3.56 4.44
N ILE A 186 6.22 4.48 4.31
CA ILE A 186 5.98 5.60 5.22
C ILE A 186 4.70 5.32 6.02
N THR A 187 4.86 4.98 7.29
CA THR A 187 3.76 4.63 8.20
C THR A 187 2.77 5.77 8.41
N SER A 188 3.26 7.02 8.45
CA SER A 188 2.40 8.19 8.64
C SER A 188 1.38 8.40 7.52
N ASP A 189 1.62 7.88 6.31
CA ASP A 189 0.65 7.94 5.22
C ASP A 189 -0.52 6.98 5.49
N LEU A 190 -0.19 5.79 6.03
CA LEU A 190 -1.18 4.78 6.42
C LEU A 190 -2.04 5.24 7.60
N ASP A 191 -1.42 5.88 8.60
CA ASP A 191 -2.15 6.43 9.75
C ASP A 191 -3.26 7.37 9.30
N LYS A 192 -2.99 8.16 8.26
CA LYS A 192 -3.90 9.20 7.77
C LYS A 192 -5.07 8.66 6.95
N CYS A 193 -4.88 7.68 6.11
CA CYS A 193 -5.92 7.32 5.13
C CYS A 193 -6.20 5.82 4.98
N ALA A 194 -5.33 4.90 5.45
CA ALA A 194 -5.57 3.49 5.25
C ALA A 194 -6.64 2.93 6.20
N ASP A 195 -7.52 2.10 5.67
CA ASP A 195 -8.50 1.32 6.44
C ASP A 195 -7.94 -0.04 6.84
N ILE A 196 -7.19 -0.67 5.92
CA ILE A 196 -6.58 -1.99 6.09
C ILE A 196 -5.08 -1.87 5.88
N ILE A 197 -4.32 -2.52 6.74
CA ILE A 197 -2.86 -2.64 6.63
C ILE A 197 -2.51 -4.03 6.14
N LEU A 198 -1.78 -4.06 5.03
CA LEU A 198 -1.21 -5.25 4.45
C LEU A 198 0.31 -5.15 4.55
N PHE A 199 0.92 -5.99 5.37
CA PHE A 199 2.36 -5.96 5.59
C PHE A 199 3.07 -7.12 4.93
N ILE A 200 4.03 -6.79 4.04
CA ILE A 200 4.88 -7.77 3.36
C ILE A 200 6.31 -7.70 3.89
N ARG A 201 6.91 -8.85 4.15
CA ARG A 201 8.31 -9.02 4.52
C ARG A 201 8.91 -10.22 3.79
N GLU A 202 10.07 -10.03 3.17
CA GLU A 202 10.83 -11.10 2.49
C GLU A 202 9.95 -11.95 1.52
N GLY A 203 9.07 -11.26 0.77
CA GLY A 203 8.20 -11.89 -0.23
C GLY A 203 6.95 -12.57 0.31
N ARG A 204 6.62 -12.45 1.61
CA ARG A 204 5.45 -13.06 2.24
C ARG A 204 4.59 -12.03 2.96
N ILE A 205 3.28 -12.21 2.95
CA ILE A 205 2.37 -11.44 3.81
C ILE A 205 2.55 -11.95 5.24
N VAL A 206 2.88 -11.04 6.14
CA VAL A 206 3.02 -11.33 7.57
C VAL A 206 1.86 -10.83 8.41
N LEU A 207 1.08 -9.89 7.84
CA LEU A 207 -0.07 -9.31 8.51
C LEU A 207 -1.04 -8.72 7.49
N GLU A 208 -2.35 -8.96 7.71
CA GLU A 208 -3.48 -8.34 7.02
C GLU A 208 -4.57 -8.09 8.05
N GLN A 209 -4.81 -6.82 8.39
CA GLN A 209 -5.81 -6.44 9.40
C GLN A 209 -6.35 -5.02 9.17
N PRO A 210 -7.58 -4.73 9.58
CA PRO A 210 -8.04 -3.36 9.76
C PRO A 210 -7.09 -2.58 10.69
N LYS A 211 -6.77 -1.34 10.32
CA LYS A 211 -5.80 -0.52 11.04
C LYS A 211 -6.13 -0.36 12.52
N ASP A 212 -7.38 -0.06 12.82
CA ASP A 212 -7.80 0.16 14.21
C ASP A 212 -7.71 -1.12 15.04
N GLU A 213 -8.09 -2.27 14.46
CA GLU A 213 -7.97 -3.57 15.11
C GLU A 213 -6.49 -3.91 15.35
N LEU A 214 -5.61 -3.62 14.39
CA LEU A 214 -4.18 -3.83 14.53
C LEU A 214 -3.60 -3.06 15.73
N LEU A 215 -3.97 -1.78 15.88
CA LEU A 215 -3.52 -0.94 16.98
C LEU A 215 -4.12 -1.37 18.34
N ASP A 216 -5.32 -1.94 18.34
CA ASP A 216 -6.01 -2.36 19.56
C ASP A 216 -5.61 -3.77 20.01
N THR A 217 -5.23 -4.65 19.08
CA THR A 217 -4.79 -6.02 19.40
C THR A 217 -3.35 -6.13 19.88
N HIS A 218 -2.53 -5.10 19.66
CA HIS A 218 -1.14 -5.06 20.05
C HIS A 218 -0.89 -4.14 21.25
N ALA A 219 0.19 -4.37 21.97
CA ALA A 219 0.69 -3.51 23.03
C ALA A 219 2.22 -3.39 22.93
N LEU A 220 2.72 -2.17 23.15
CA LEU A 220 4.13 -1.94 23.41
C LEU A 220 4.37 -2.05 24.90
N ILE A 221 5.25 -2.97 25.32
CA ILE A 221 5.58 -3.23 26.72
C ILE A 221 7.00 -2.82 27.03
N LYS A 222 7.21 -2.32 28.27
CA LYS A 222 8.51 -1.86 28.77
C LYS A 222 8.74 -2.41 30.18
N GLY A 223 9.97 -2.86 30.46
CA GLY A 223 10.35 -3.39 31.75
C GLY A 223 11.85 -3.32 32.00
N GLY A 224 12.27 -3.64 33.23
CA GLY A 224 13.67 -3.83 33.58
C GLY A 224 14.26 -5.09 32.92
N GLU A 225 15.59 -5.26 33.02
CA GLU A 225 16.26 -6.43 32.41
C GLU A 225 15.75 -7.74 33.05
N ASP A 226 15.51 -7.76 34.35
CA ASP A 226 15.02 -8.92 35.11
C ASP A 226 13.56 -9.28 34.79
N ASP A 227 12.76 -8.32 34.27
CA ASP A 227 11.35 -8.56 33.90
C ASP A 227 11.23 -9.30 32.55
N LEU A 228 12.30 -9.34 31.74
CA LEU A 228 12.33 -10.03 30.45
C LEU A 228 12.59 -11.54 30.62
N THR A 229 11.66 -12.22 31.24
CA THR A 229 11.72 -13.69 31.46
C THR A 229 11.65 -14.47 30.16
N ASP A 230 12.14 -15.72 30.16
CA ASP A 230 12.04 -16.60 28.99
C ASP A 230 10.58 -16.90 28.62
N SER A 231 9.68 -16.94 29.60
CA SER A 231 8.24 -17.04 29.39
C SER A 231 7.70 -15.82 28.63
N LEU A 232 8.14 -14.59 28.97
CA LEU A 232 7.71 -13.39 28.27
C LEU A 232 8.32 -13.32 26.86
N LYS A 233 9.60 -13.66 26.70
CA LYS A 233 10.27 -13.74 25.40
C LYS A 233 9.53 -14.62 24.40
N SER A 234 9.01 -15.78 24.84
CA SER A 234 8.27 -16.70 23.96
C SER A 234 6.91 -16.19 23.50
N ARG A 235 6.37 -15.11 24.09
CA ARG A 235 5.04 -14.55 23.80
C ARG A 235 5.08 -13.24 23.00
N VAL A 236 6.22 -12.54 23.02
CA VAL A 236 6.38 -11.30 22.29
C VAL A 236 6.59 -11.52 20.80
N VAL A 237 6.21 -10.54 19.96
CA VAL A 237 6.50 -10.53 18.51
C VAL A 237 8.01 -10.38 18.30
N SER A 238 8.61 -9.40 18.95
CA SER A 238 10.05 -9.21 19.07
C SER A 238 10.34 -8.19 20.17
N TYR A 239 11.61 -8.06 20.57
CA TYR A 239 12.02 -7.12 21.60
C TYR A 239 13.36 -6.44 21.27
N LYS A 240 13.61 -5.32 21.91
CA LYS A 240 14.90 -4.62 21.93
C LYS A 240 15.31 -4.43 23.40
N SER A 241 16.53 -4.81 23.75
CA SER A 241 17.08 -4.60 25.08
C SER A 241 18.27 -3.64 25.05
N ASN A 242 18.46 -2.93 26.15
CA ASN A 242 19.62 -2.08 26.42
C ASN A 242 19.92 -2.09 27.91
N ARG A 243 20.97 -1.35 28.34
CA ARG A 243 21.39 -1.25 29.76
C ARG A 243 20.34 -0.69 30.74
N PHE A 244 19.20 -0.21 30.26
CA PHE A 244 18.13 0.38 31.10
C PHE A 244 16.89 -0.52 31.17
N GLY A 245 16.88 -1.64 30.43
CA GLY A 245 15.74 -2.54 30.33
C GLY A 245 15.41 -2.93 28.91
N PHE A 246 14.16 -3.28 28.66
CA PHE A 246 13.70 -3.69 27.33
C PHE A 246 12.41 -2.99 26.92
N THR A 247 12.17 -3.01 25.61
CA THR A 247 10.89 -2.66 25.00
C THR A 247 10.52 -3.79 24.03
N ALA A 248 9.27 -4.26 24.04
CA ALA A 248 8.82 -5.35 23.19
C ALA A 248 7.41 -5.09 22.66
N LEU A 249 7.11 -5.66 21.48
CA LEU A 249 5.74 -5.69 20.95
C LEU A 249 5.13 -7.04 21.28
N ILE A 250 3.90 -7.03 21.80
CA ILE A 250 3.16 -8.23 22.18
C ILE A 250 1.71 -8.14 21.72
N LEU A 251 1.08 -9.27 21.39
CA LEU A 251 -0.38 -9.32 21.28
C LEU A 251 -1.01 -9.16 22.66
N ARG A 252 -1.98 -8.26 22.84
CA ARG A 252 -2.61 -8.00 24.15
C ARG A 252 -3.14 -9.25 24.84
N ASN A 253 -3.69 -10.18 24.05
CA ASN A 253 -4.22 -11.46 24.59
C ASN A 253 -3.12 -12.41 25.10
N LYS A 254 -1.84 -12.15 24.80
CA LYS A 254 -0.68 -12.90 25.29
C LYS A 254 0.00 -12.23 26.49
N LEU A 255 -0.41 -11.02 26.88
CA LEU A 255 0.09 -10.34 28.07
C LEU A 255 -0.64 -10.91 29.29
N LEU A 256 0.13 -11.36 30.28
CA LEU A 256 -0.41 -11.94 31.51
C LEU A 256 -0.44 -10.90 32.63
N PRO A 257 -1.42 -10.97 33.56
CA PRO A 257 -1.43 -10.10 34.73
C PRO A 257 -0.21 -10.24 35.65
N SER A 258 0.52 -11.35 35.55
CA SER A 258 1.75 -11.61 36.29
C SER A 258 3.00 -10.97 35.67
N ASP A 259 2.92 -10.46 34.45
CA ASP A 259 4.05 -9.79 33.81
C ASP A 259 4.24 -8.40 34.45
N ASN A 260 5.41 -8.20 35.04
CA ASN A 260 5.75 -6.93 35.71
C ASN A 260 6.28 -5.92 34.70
N VAL A 261 5.40 -5.43 33.79
CA VAL A 261 5.76 -4.55 32.68
C VAL A 261 4.78 -3.40 32.56
N ALA A 262 5.27 -2.24 32.16
CA ALA A 262 4.42 -1.13 31.72
C ALA A 262 3.93 -1.40 30.29
N SER A 263 2.67 -1.09 30.01
CA SER A 263 2.05 -1.32 28.70
C SER A 263 1.45 -0.04 28.15
N GLU A 264 1.69 0.24 26.87
CA GLU A 264 1.12 1.39 26.16
C GLU A 264 0.56 0.98 24.79
N LYS A 265 -0.27 1.82 24.16
CA LYS A 265 -0.78 1.60 22.82
C LYS A 265 0.36 1.83 21.81
N PRO A 266 0.66 0.88 20.91
CA PRO A 266 1.70 1.06 19.90
C PRO A 266 1.23 2.02 18.81
N THR A 267 2.18 2.65 18.13
CA THR A 267 1.97 3.31 16.84
C THR A 267 2.11 2.28 15.69
N LEU A 268 1.65 2.62 14.48
CA LEU A 268 1.96 1.78 13.30
C LEU A 268 3.46 1.63 13.08
N ASP A 269 4.22 2.70 13.36
CA ASP A 269 5.67 2.68 13.24
C ASP A 269 6.31 1.65 14.20
N ASP A 270 5.86 1.61 15.45
CA ASP A 270 6.29 0.60 16.41
C ASP A 270 6.01 -0.81 15.89
N ILE A 271 4.78 -1.08 15.45
CA ILE A 271 4.39 -2.38 14.93
C ILE A 271 5.30 -2.77 13.77
N MET A 272 5.52 -1.86 12.80
CA MET A 272 6.37 -2.11 11.65
C MET A 272 7.82 -2.39 12.03
N VAL A 273 8.37 -1.63 12.99
CA VAL A 273 9.74 -1.81 13.48
C VAL A 273 9.90 -3.18 14.12
N TYR A 274 8.95 -3.59 14.98
CA TYR A 274 9.05 -4.86 15.69
C TYR A 274 8.77 -6.07 14.79
N TYR A 275 7.86 -5.98 13.83
CA TYR A 275 7.66 -7.06 12.84
C TYR A 275 8.84 -7.21 11.86
N ASN A 276 9.65 -6.16 11.66
CA ASN A 276 10.88 -6.23 10.84
C ASN A 276 12.10 -6.73 11.63
N HIS A 277 12.07 -6.71 12.98
CA HIS A 277 13.22 -7.09 13.77
C HIS A 277 13.48 -8.60 13.69
N LYS A 278 14.73 -9.00 13.33
CA LYS A 278 15.11 -10.40 13.10
C LYS A 278 15.37 -11.23 14.36
N GLU A 279 15.41 -10.62 15.54
CA GLU A 279 15.51 -11.39 16.79
C GLU A 279 14.16 -12.04 17.11
N GLN A 280 13.71 -12.93 16.23
CA GLN A 280 12.68 -13.89 16.52
C GLN A 280 13.31 -15.10 17.19
N ILE A 281 12.78 -15.45 18.33
CA ILE A 281 12.96 -16.75 18.94
C ILE A 281 12.70 -17.79 17.86
N GLN A 282 13.76 -18.52 17.47
CA GLN A 282 13.59 -19.77 16.74
C GLN A 282 12.71 -20.69 17.61
N CYS A 283 11.53 -21.03 17.10
CA CYS A 283 10.76 -22.16 17.65
C CYS A 283 11.49 -23.47 17.42
#